data_6e42d0faf27a6336af27f8b785b2e64e
#
_entry.id   6e42d0faf27a6336af27f8b785b2e64e
#
_cell.length_a   1.000
_cell.length_b   1.000
_cell.length_c   1.000
_cell.angle_alpha   90.00
_cell.angle_beta   90.00
_cell.angle_gamma   90.00
#
_symmetry.space_group_name_H-M   'P 1'
#
loop_
_entity.id
_entity.type
_entity.pdbx_description
1 polymer ?
#
loop_
_entity_poly.entity_id
_entity_poly.type
_entity_poly.pdbx_seq_one_letter_code
_entity_poly.pdbx_strand_id
1 'polypeptide(L)'
;LFLNPHDMPTAIAEYARRTEQPVPESVGDYVRCILESLALKYWWVMEGIQGLTGVSYDCIHVVGGGTQNAFLMQLTADVTGQTVVAGPVEATAIGNILVQAMALGAVRDRRHLRQVVRKSFDVRSYQPQELSPEGKEARRRFLALDQ
;
A
#
# COMPACT_ATOMS: atom_id res chain seq x y z
N LEU A 1 -9.55 17.43 -5.43
CA LEU A 1 -10.91 17.05 -5.02
C LEU A 1 -10.90 16.42 -3.61
N PHE A 2 -10.02 15.46 -3.32
CA PHE A 2 -9.98 14.72 -2.05
C PHE A 2 -8.92 15.22 -1.04
N LEU A 3 -8.25 16.33 -1.29
CA LEU A 3 -7.15 16.80 -0.43
C LEU A 3 -7.64 17.31 0.92
N ASN A 4 -8.75 18.02 0.95
CA ASN A 4 -9.36 18.53 2.20
C ASN A 4 -10.85 18.88 1.98
N PRO A 5 -11.70 17.88 1.68
CA PRO A 5 -13.13 18.14 1.54
C PRO A 5 -13.76 18.40 2.91
N HIS A 6 -14.83 19.21 2.94
CA HIS A 6 -15.62 19.44 4.16
C HIS A 6 -16.23 18.12 4.65
N ASP A 7 -16.71 17.28 3.74
CA ASP A 7 -17.26 15.96 4.00
C ASP A 7 -16.76 14.95 2.96
N MET A 8 -15.93 14.00 3.38
CA MET A 8 -15.30 13.02 2.49
C MET A 8 -16.31 12.04 1.86
N PRO A 9 -17.27 11.46 2.58
CA PRO A 9 -18.30 10.63 1.96
C PRO A 9 -19.06 11.33 0.85
N THR A 10 -19.49 12.55 1.06
CA THR A 10 -20.17 13.37 0.03
C THR A 10 -19.27 13.59 -1.19
N ALA A 11 -17.99 13.93 -0.98
CA ALA A 11 -17.06 14.14 -2.08
C ALA A 11 -16.83 12.86 -2.91
N ILE A 12 -16.77 11.70 -2.25
CA ILE A 12 -16.67 10.38 -2.92
C ILE A 12 -17.95 10.10 -3.73
N ALA A 13 -19.13 10.31 -3.12
CA ALA A 13 -20.41 10.06 -3.78
C ALA A 13 -20.59 10.95 -5.03
N GLU A 14 -20.24 12.23 -4.94
CA GLU A 14 -20.30 13.17 -6.06
C GLU A 14 -19.32 12.77 -7.17
N TYR A 15 -18.11 12.34 -6.82
CA TYR A 15 -17.13 11.86 -7.79
C TYR A 15 -17.63 10.59 -8.50
N ALA A 16 -18.16 9.63 -7.75
CA ALA A 16 -18.72 8.41 -8.30
C ALA A 16 -19.84 8.70 -9.31
N ARG A 17 -20.79 9.59 -8.96
CA ARG A 17 -21.86 10.01 -9.88
C ARG A 17 -21.31 10.66 -11.15
N ARG A 18 -20.37 11.59 -11.02
CA ARG A 18 -19.77 12.31 -12.15
C ARG A 18 -19.02 11.40 -13.11
N THR A 19 -18.46 10.30 -12.60
CA THR A 19 -17.69 9.32 -13.38
C THR A 19 -18.48 8.06 -13.70
N GLU A 20 -19.80 8.11 -13.54
CA GLU A 20 -20.73 7.01 -13.85
C GLU A 20 -20.37 5.70 -13.13
N GLN A 21 -19.86 5.80 -11.89
CA GLN A 21 -19.55 4.66 -11.05
C GLN A 21 -20.65 4.40 -10.02
N PRO A 22 -20.78 3.16 -9.52
CA PRO A 22 -21.66 2.88 -8.39
C PRO A 22 -21.32 3.74 -7.19
N VAL A 23 -22.34 4.39 -6.60
CA VAL A 23 -22.17 5.19 -5.38
C VAL A 23 -22.17 4.25 -4.19
N PRO A 24 -21.18 4.33 -3.25
CA PRO A 24 -21.22 3.57 -2.01
C PRO A 24 -22.49 3.90 -1.19
N GLU A 25 -23.14 2.88 -0.61
CA GLU A 25 -24.41 3.04 0.12
C GLU A 25 -24.22 2.91 1.63
N SER A 26 -23.28 2.08 2.07
CA SER A 26 -22.99 1.84 3.47
C SER A 26 -21.58 2.35 3.87
N VAL A 27 -21.36 2.52 5.17
CA VAL A 27 -20.02 2.84 5.70
C VAL A 27 -18.98 1.81 5.23
N GLY A 28 -19.35 0.53 5.19
CA GLY A 28 -18.49 -0.54 4.71
C GLY A 28 -18.10 -0.35 3.24
N ASP A 29 -19.04 0.05 2.38
CA ASP A 29 -18.78 0.30 0.95
C ASP A 29 -17.84 1.49 0.75
N TYR A 30 -18.02 2.56 1.52
CA TYR A 30 -17.10 3.71 1.50
C TYR A 30 -15.68 3.30 1.91
N VAL A 31 -15.54 2.56 3.01
CA VAL A 31 -14.24 2.09 3.48
C VAL A 31 -13.59 1.18 2.44
N ARG A 32 -14.35 0.25 1.87
CA ARG A 32 -13.88 -0.65 0.81
C ARG A 32 -13.44 0.13 -0.43
N CYS A 33 -14.25 1.06 -0.90
CA CYS A 33 -13.93 1.94 -2.04
C CYS A 33 -12.60 2.69 -1.82
N ILE A 34 -12.39 3.24 -0.62
CA ILE A 34 -11.15 3.94 -0.27
C ILE A 34 -9.95 2.98 -0.32
N LEU A 35 -10.06 1.81 0.32
CA LEU A 35 -8.95 0.86 0.39
C LEU A 35 -8.59 0.26 -0.98
N GLU A 36 -9.59 -0.05 -1.80
CA GLU A 36 -9.40 -0.52 -3.18
C GLU A 36 -8.75 0.56 -4.04
N SER A 37 -9.20 1.81 -3.91
CA SER A 37 -8.61 2.96 -4.64
C SER A 37 -7.16 3.20 -4.24
N LEU A 38 -6.81 3.06 -2.97
CA LEU A 38 -5.43 3.16 -2.49
C LEU A 38 -4.55 2.05 -3.06
N ALA A 39 -5.02 0.79 -3.05
CA ALA A 39 -4.28 -0.33 -3.60
C ALA A 39 -4.05 -0.18 -5.12
N LEU A 40 -5.07 0.28 -5.86
CA LEU A 40 -4.97 0.59 -7.28
C LEU A 40 -3.98 1.74 -7.55
N LYS A 41 -3.96 2.77 -6.69
CA LYS A 41 -2.98 3.86 -6.81
C LYS A 41 -1.56 3.38 -6.56
N TYR A 42 -1.34 2.48 -5.59
CA TYR A 42 -0.02 1.88 -5.36
C TYR A 42 0.43 1.06 -6.58
N TRP A 43 -0.46 0.26 -7.16
CA TRP A 43 -0.17 -0.46 -8.40
C TRP A 43 0.23 0.49 -9.53
N TRP A 44 -0.56 1.53 -9.78
CA TRP A 44 -0.29 2.51 -10.84
C TRP A 44 1.06 3.22 -10.65
N VAL A 45 1.40 3.61 -9.42
CA VAL A 45 2.71 4.20 -9.10
C VAL A 45 3.84 3.20 -9.36
N MET A 46 3.67 1.93 -8.96
CA MET A 46 4.67 0.89 -9.18
C MET A 46 4.90 0.62 -10.66
N GLU A 47 3.85 0.53 -11.47
CA GLU A 47 3.96 0.42 -12.94
C GLU A 47 4.75 1.61 -13.53
N GLY A 48 4.44 2.82 -13.07
CA GLY A 48 5.18 4.02 -13.48
C GLY A 48 6.66 3.97 -13.11
N ILE A 49 6.99 3.56 -11.89
CA ILE A 49 8.38 3.42 -11.43
C ILE A 49 9.12 2.37 -12.27
N GLN A 50 8.51 1.20 -12.48
CA GLN A 50 9.09 0.12 -13.29
C GLN A 50 9.29 0.56 -14.76
N GLY A 51 8.31 1.28 -15.32
CA GLY A 51 8.40 1.83 -16.67
C GLY A 51 9.53 2.85 -16.84
N LEU A 52 9.76 3.71 -15.84
CA LEU A 52 10.81 4.72 -15.85
C LEU A 52 12.20 4.14 -15.59
N THR A 53 12.32 3.17 -14.71
CA THR A 53 13.60 2.62 -14.27
C THR A 53 14.06 1.41 -15.07
N GLY A 54 13.13 0.73 -15.76
CA GLY A 54 13.37 -0.57 -16.38
C GLY A 54 13.63 -1.71 -15.38
N VAL A 55 13.42 -1.47 -14.08
CA VAL A 55 13.68 -2.44 -13.02
C VAL A 55 12.37 -3.06 -12.55
N SER A 56 12.30 -4.40 -12.57
CA SER A 56 11.20 -5.14 -11.95
C SER A 56 11.48 -5.36 -10.47
N TYR A 57 10.45 -5.24 -9.65
CA TYR A 57 10.53 -5.44 -8.19
C TYR A 57 9.64 -6.63 -7.81
N ASP A 58 10.18 -7.57 -7.02
CA ASP A 58 9.44 -8.76 -6.58
C ASP A 58 8.70 -8.55 -5.26
N CYS A 59 8.98 -7.44 -4.56
CA CYS A 59 8.51 -7.21 -3.21
C CYS A 59 8.31 -5.71 -2.93
N ILE A 60 7.22 -5.42 -2.24
CA ILE A 60 6.91 -4.08 -1.71
C ILE A 60 7.07 -4.12 -0.19
N HIS A 61 7.97 -3.30 0.34
CA HIS A 61 8.10 -3.10 1.79
C HIS A 61 7.21 -1.94 2.24
N VAL A 62 6.23 -2.24 3.09
CA VAL A 62 5.36 -1.24 3.72
C VAL A 62 5.73 -1.09 5.19
N VAL A 63 5.83 0.14 5.67
CA VAL A 63 6.15 0.45 7.08
C VAL A 63 5.22 1.54 7.60
N GLY A 64 5.13 1.66 8.92
CA GLY A 64 4.26 2.65 9.56
C GLY A 64 2.86 2.12 9.86
N GLY A 65 1.97 3.00 10.32
CA GLY A 65 0.63 2.63 10.81
C GLY A 65 -0.26 1.90 9.81
N GLY A 66 -0.08 2.15 8.51
CA GLY A 66 -0.83 1.46 7.44
C GLY A 66 -0.65 -0.06 7.43
N THR A 67 0.48 -0.58 7.97
CA THR A 67 0.75 -2.02 8.07
C THR A 67 -0.23 -2.78 8.96
N GLN A 68 -0.94 -2.08 9.84
CA GLN A 68 -1.97 -2.68 10.71
C GLN A 68 -3.24 -3.06 9.95
N ASN A 69 -3.47 -2.50 8.77
CA ASN A 69 -4.61 -2.85 7.94
C ASN A 69 -4.26 -4.05 7.04
N ALA A 70 -4.51 -5.26 7.56
CA ALA A 70 -4.24 -6.51 6.85
C ALA A 70 -5.00 -6.61 5.51
N PHE A 71 -6.21 -6.06 5.45
CA PHE A 71 -7.01 -6.06 4.22
C PHE A 71 -6.35 -5.21 3.13
N LEU A 72 -5.89 -3.99 3.46
CA LEU A 72 -5.15 -3.15 2.52
C LEU A 72 -3.84 -3.80 2.06
N MET A 73 -3.12 -4.48 2.97
CA MET A 73 -1.88 -5.18 2.63
C MET A 73 -2.13 -6.32 1.63
N GLN A 74 -3.17 -7.12 1.86
CA GLN A 74 -3.54 -8.19 0.93
C GLN A 74 -4.01 -7.63 -0.41
N LEU A 75 -4.91 -6.64 -0.41
CA LEU A 75 -5.34 -5.97 -1.65
C LEU A 75 -4.15 -5.43 -2.44
N THR A 76 -3.18 -4.82 -1.76
CA THR A 76 -1.98 -4.30 -2.42
C THR A 76 -1.19 -5.42 -3.08
N ALA A 77 -1.01 -6.56 -2.37
CA ALA A 77 -0.33 -7.71 -2.95
C ALA A 77 -1.07 -8.24 -4.19
N ASP A 78 -2.39 -8.42 -4.10
CA ASP A 78 -3.21 -8.97 -5.17
C ASP A 78 -3.23 -8.05 -6.41
N VAL A 79 -3.40 -6.74 -6.18
CA VAL A 79 -3.48 -5.75 -7.26
C VAL A 79 -2.12 -5.51 -7.90
N THR A 80 -1.01 -5.56 -7.17
CA THR A 80 0.33 -5.37 -7.75
C THR A 80 0.93 -6.63 -8.33
N GLY A 81 0.46 -7.80 -7.91
CA GLY A 81 1.06 -9.10 -8.22
C GLY A 81 2.40 -9.32 -7.51
N GLN A 82 2.71 -8.53 -6.47
CA GLN A 82 3.98 -8.55 -5.77
C GLN A 82 3.79 -8.94 -4.30
N THR A 83 4.78 -9.62 -3.71
CA THR A 83 4.77 -9.87 -2.27
C THR A 83 4.81 -8.55 -1.51
N VAL A 84 3.86 -8.34 -0.59
CA VAL A 84 3.90 -7.20 0.34
C VAL A 84 4.47 -7.67 1.68
N VAL A 85 5.53 -7.02 2.12
CA VAL A 85 6.14 -7.24 3.44
C VAL A 85 5.79 -6.07 4.34
N ALA A 86 4.89 -6.29 5.28
CA ALA A 86 4.47 -5.32 6.28
C ALA A 86 5.46 -5.33 7.45
N GLY A 87 6.23 -4.28 7.58
CA GLY A 87 7.23 -4.09 8.62
C GLY A 87 6.68 -3.41 9.87
N PRO A 88 7.57 -2.98 10.78
CA PRO A 88 7.16 -2.37 12.03
C PRO A 88 6.36 -1.08 11.83
N VAL A 89 5.39 -0.84 12.71
CA VAL A 89 4.62 0.41 12.77
C VAL A 89 5.55 1.59 13.05
N GLU A 90 6.46 1.45 14.01
CA GLU A 90 7.40 2.49 14.44
C GLU A 90 8.74 2.43 13.71
N ALA A 91 8.73 2.14 12.41
CA ALA A 91 9.94 1.90 11.61
C ALA A 91 10.92 3.09 11.64
N THR A 92 10.42 4.33 11.69
CA THR A 92 11.26 5.54 11.74
C THR A 92 12.05 5.61 13.04
N ALA A 93 11.40 5.41 14.19
CA ALA A 93 12.05 5.41 15.50
C ALA A 93 13.05 4.26 15.62
N ILE A 94 12.64 3.06 15.20
CA ILE A 94 13.49 1.85 15.17
C ILE A 94 14.72 2.09 14.28
N GLY A 95 14.53 2.65 13.10
CA GLY A 95 15.61 2.96 12.17
C GLY A 95 16.64 3.95 12.77
N ASN A 96 16.17 5.01 13.42
CA ASN A 96 17.01 5.97 14.11
C ASN A 96 17.87 5.31 15.20
N ILE A 97 17.25 4.51 16.07
CA ILE A 97 17.97 3.80 17.15
C ILE A 97 19.01 2.84 16.57
N LEU A 98 18.64 2.06 15.55
CA LEU A 98 19.54 1.06 14.98
C LEU A 98 20.71 1.68 14.20
N VAL A 99 20.52 2.84 13.57
CA VAL A 99 21.62 3.58 12.92
C VAL A 99 22.59 4.12 13.97
N GLN A 100 22.11 4.63 15.10
CA GLN A 100 22.96 5.04 16.22
C GLN A 100 23.71 3.82 16.82
N ALA A 101 23.03 2.70 17.02
CA ALA A 101 23.66 1.46 17.47
C ALA A 101 24.74 0.95 16.49
N MET A 102 24.54 1.18 15.19
CA MET A 102 25.55 0.87 14.18
C MET A 102 26.75 1.81 14.26
N ALA A 103 26.54 3.11 14.51
CA ALA A 103 27.61 4.07 14.72
C ALA A 103 28.45 3.76 15.97
N LEU A 104 27.82 3.20 17.01
CA LEU A 104 28.48 2.74 18.25
C LEU A 104 29.11 1.34 18.14
N GLY A 105 29.03 0.68 17.00
CA GLY A 105 29.58 -0.66 16.77
C GLY A 105 28.77 -1.83 17.33
N ALA A 106 27.60 -1.57 17.94
CA ALA A 106 26.70 -2.62 18.45
C ALA A 106 25.98 -3.38 17.32
N VAL A 107 25.72 -2.70 16.21
CA VAL A 107 25.20 -3.27 14.96
C VAL A 107 26.25 -3.13 13.87
N ARG A 108 26.66 -4.24 13.25
CA ARG A 108 27.83 -4.27 12.35
C ARG A 108 27.61 -3.53 11.02
N ASP A 109 26.43 -3.75 10.41
CA ASP A 109 26.10 -3.27 9.08
C ASP A 109 24.58 -3.26 8.84
N ARG A 110 24.16 -2.77 7.68
CA ARG A 110 22.75 -2.75 7.28
C ARG A 110 22.09 -4.14 7.21
N ARG A 111 22.85 -5.19 6.90
CA ARG A 111 22.34 -6.56 6.86
C ARG A 111 22.03 -7.06 8.28
N HIS A 112 22.95 -6.82 9.21
CA HIS A 112 22.75 -7.12 10.62
C HIS A 112 21.58 -6.31 11.21
N LEU A 113 21.47 -5.03 10.89
CA LEU A 113 20.34 -4.18 11.26
C LEU A 113 18.99 -4.81 10.84
N ARG A 114 18.85 -5.23 9.58
CA ARG A 114 17.64 -5.89 9.08
C ARG A 114 17.35 -7.22 9.79
N GLN A 115 18.38 -7.96 10.18
CA GLN A 115 18.22 -9.19 10.96
C GLN A 115 17.69 -8.90 12.38
N VAL A 116 18.20 -7.83 13.02
CA VAL A 116 17.69 -7.38 14.33
C VAL A 116 16.22 -7.03 14.22
N VAL A 117 15.82 -6.23 13.22
CA VAL A 117 14.41 -5.89 13.00
C VAL A 117 13.54 -7.13 12.85
N ARG A 118 13.92 -8.07 11.98
CA ARG A 118 13.16 -9.30 11.73
C ARG A 118 13.01 -10.19 12.97
N LYS A 119 13.98 -10.15 13.88
CA LYS A 119 13.95 -10.95 15.12
C LYS A 119 13.20 -10.27 16.27
N SER A 120 13.08 -8.93 16.22
CA SER A 120 12.55 -8.14 17.33
C SER A 120 11.12 -7.67 17.10
N PHE A 121 10.65 -7.67 15.86
CA PHE A 121 9.34 -7.13 15.49
C PHE A 121 8.57 -8.11 14.62
N ASP A 122 7.23 -8.06 14.73
CA ASP A 122 6.32 -8.82 13.87
C ASP A 122 6.37 -8.25 12.45
N VAL A 123 6.94 -9.03 11.54
CA VAL A 123 7.01 -8.71 10.11
C VAL A 123 6.16 -9.72 9.37
N ARG A 124 5.08 -9.26 8.75
CA ARG A 124 4.13 -10.12 8.05
C ARG A 124 4.33 -10.02 6.54
N SER A 125 4.15 -11.16 5.86
CA SER A 125 4.21 -11.21 4.40
C SER A 125 2.85 -11.60 3.83
N TYR A 126 2.41 -10.87 2.82
CA TYR A 126 1.18 -11.10 2.08
C TYR A 126 1.56 -11.50 0.66
N GLN A 127 1.20 -12.73 0.28
CA GLN A 127 1.45 -13.24 -1.06
C GLN A 127 0.32 -12.81 -1.99
N PRO A 128 0.63 -12.42 -3.24
CA PRO A 128 -0.40 -12.10 -4.22
C PRO A 128 -1.25 -13.33 -4.53
N GLN A 129 -2.56 -13.14 -4.56
CA GLN A 129 -3.53 -14.09 -5.06
C GLN A 129 -3.90 -13.73 -6.50
N GLU A 130 -4.46 -14.68 -7.24
CA GLU A 130 -4.95 -14.38 -8.57
C GLU A 130 -6.05 -13.31 -8.51
N LEU A 131 -5.86 -12.25 -9.29
CA LEU A 131 -6.81 -11.14 -9.34
C LEU A 131 -8.13 -11.61 -9.98
N SER A 132 -9.22 -11.42 -9.27
CA SER A 132 -10.55 -11.80 -9.77
C SER A 132 -10.92 -11.02 -11.05
N PRO A 133 -11.91 -11.48 -11.82
CA PRO A 133 -12.40 -10.74 -12.98
C PRO A 133 -12.80 -9.29 -12.64
N GLU A 134 -13.44 -9.10 -11.48
CA GLU A 134 -13.83 -7.78 -10.97
C GLU A 134 -12.61 -6.91 -10.64
N GLY A 135 -11.56 -7.49 -10.09
CA GLY A 135 -10.30 -6.80 -9.82
C GLY A 135 -9.57 -6.38 -11.10
N LYS A 136 -9.58 -7.23 -12.13
CA LYS A 136 -9.03 -6.88 -13.46
C LYS A 136 -9.82 -5.73 -14.09
N GLU A 137 -11.14 -5.75 -13.97
CA GLU A 137 -12.03 -4.70 -14.44
C GLU A 137 -11.82 -3.38 -13.66
N ALA A 138 -11.61 -3.46 -12.33
CA ALA A 138 -11.29 -2.29 -11.51
C ALA A 138 -10.00 -1.60 -11.94
N ARG A 139 -8.95 -2.37 -12.27
CA ARG A 139 -7.72 -1.81 -12.85
C ARG A 139 -8.00 -1.05 -14.17
N ARG A 140 -8.78 -1.65 -15.07
CA ARG A 140 -9.13 -1.04 -16.36
C ARG A 140 -9.87 0.27 -16.17
N ARG A 141 -10.87 0.29 -15.29
CA ARG A 141 -11.63 1.52 -14.96
C ARG A 141 -10.75 2.59 -14.32
N PHE A 142 -9.85 2.20 -13.41
CA PHE A 142 -8.94 3.13 -12.75
C PHE A 142 -8.06 3.88 -13.77
N LEU A 143 -7.51 3.17 -14.75
CA LEU A 143 -6.72 3.81 -15.82
C LEU A 143 -7.54 4.77 -16.68
N ALA A 144 -8.82 4.50 -16.91
CA ALA A 144 -9.70 5.40 -17.66
C ALA A 144 -10.06 6.68 -16.90
N LEU A 145 -9.97 6.68 -15.56
CA LEU A 145 -10.26 7.84 -14.72
C LEU A 145 -9.07 8.79 -14.53
N ASP A 146 -7.85 8.29 -14.78
CA ASP A 146 -6.60 9.06 -14.55
C ASP A 146 -6.13 9.83 -15.80
N GLN A 147 -7.01 9.99 -16.82
CA GLN A 147 -6.75 10.74 -18.06
C GLN A 147 -7.20 12.19 -17.98
#